data_ce1d856f0be81b5997bf38a818d6a11d
#
_entry.id   ce1d856f0be81b5997bf38a818d6a11d
#
_cell.length_a   1.000
_cell.length_b   1.000
_cell.length_c   1.000
_cell.angle_alpha   90.00
_cell.angle_beta   90.00
_cell.angle_gamma   90.00
#
_symmetry.space_group_name_H-M   'P 1'
#
loop_
_entity.id
_entity.type
_entity.pdbx_description
1 polymer ?
#
loop_
_entity_poly.entity_id
_entity_poly.type
_entity_poly.pdbx_seq_one_letter_code
_entity_poly.pdbx_strand_id
1 'polypeptide(L)'
;MKKTKKMLSFVLSMLLIVTMFPTMAFAKEEAKTWKFGELSLKAGDVLGKDTEIKNDAENREIRILSEKTNPDEKKDDKERIKTEKEAVIAAAASWNLKDLTEKAKKAPADYLLKKADSWNGSWIVTKIAETETKDAIEIQIRTYEYAAVTEIQGIPKEIPGTTALTGKAVPENADQKQITWEITDAGMTGAVLDGTNLKVTNAGTVKLLATIKDGKKTGVDFTQEFTVIVKAADYTKVTEALALIPEDMGRYTEESAAAVQKAKDAVKENLPSAEQETVNGYAAAIQTAVNTLTLLGADYTEVDAVLAKVPGDLSIYTEESVEA
;
A
#
# COMPACT_ATOMS: atom_id res chain seq x y z
N MET A 1 22.02 46.55 0.89
CA MET A 1 22.23 45.78 2.13
C MET A 1 21.24 46.07 3.28
N LYS A 2 20.44 47.19 3.31
CA LYS A 2 19.47 47.43 4.40
C LYS A 2 18.12 46.73 4.25
N LYS A 3 17.71 46.30 3.04
CA LYS A 3 16.43 45.62 2.79
C LYS A 3 16.44 44.13 3.14
N THR A 4 17.57 43.48 3.00
CA THR A 4 17.72 42.05 3.34
C THR A 4 17.74 41.77 4.85
N LYS A 5 18.27 42.71 5.66
CA LYS A 5 18.24 42.55 7.13
C LYS A 5 16.84 42.70 7.73
N LYS A 6 15.95 43.51 7.12
CA LYS A 6 14.56 43.66 7.57
C LYS A 6 13.71 42.41 7.20
N MET A 7 13.96 41.79 6.06
CA MET A 7 13.26 40.55 5.68
C MET A 7 13.68 39.36 6.55
N LEU A 8 14.97 39.26 6.88
CA LEU A 8 15.47 38.19 7.75
C LEU A 8 14.94 38.33 9.18
N SER A 9 14.80 39.55 9.69
CA SER A 9 14.20 39.83 11.01
C SER A 9 12.71 39.48 11.05
N PHE A 10 11.98 39.72 9.95
CA PHE A 10 10.55 39.40 9.87
C PHE A 10 10.31 37.89 9.78
N VAL A 11 11.14 37.15 9.01
CA VAL A 11 11.08 35.70 8.92
C VAL A 11 11.48 35.04 10.24
N LEU A 12 12.49 35.60 10.93
CA LEU A 12 12.92 35.07 12.24
C LEU A 12 11.88 35.36 13.34
N SER A 13 11.19 36.53 13.32
CA SER A 13 10.12 36.80 14.27
C SER A 13 8.85 35.98 13.98
N MET A 14 8.56 35.66 12.71
CA MET A 14 7.45 34.79 12.35
C MET A 14 7.74 33.32 12.72
N LEU A 15 9.01 32.90 12.63
CA LEU A 15 9.43 31.56 13.08
C LEU A 15 9.39 31.44 14.61
N LEU A 16 9.69 32.52 15.33
CA LEU A 16 9.63 32.53 16.81
C LEU A 16 8.18 32.58 17.33
N ILE A 17 7.24 33.17 16.58
CA ILE A 17 5.83 33.19 16.96
C ILE A 17 5.17 31.85 16.78
N VAL A 18 5.62 31.05 15.78
CA VAL A 18 5.13 29.67 15.60
C VAL A 18 5.64 28.71 16.69
N THR A 19 6.78 29.02 17.31
CA THR A 19 7.32 28.19 18.42
C THR A 19 6.84 28.62 19.81
N MET A 20 6.10 29.74 19.93
CA MET A 20 5.57 30.24 21.21
C MET A 20 4.06 30.01 21.41
N PHE A 21 3.37 29.37 20.47
CA PHE A 21 2.13 28.74 20.86
C PHE A 21 2.50 27.47 21.62
N PRO A 22 2.24 27.39 22.93
CA PRO A 22 2.24 26.10 23.55
C PRO A 22 1.20 25.32 22.73
N THR A 23 1.65 24.30 22.01
CA THR A 23 0.77 23.19 21.73
C THR A 23 0.27 22.77 23.10
N MET A 24 -0.89 23.28 23.52
CA MET A 24 -1.69 22.57 24.48
C MET A 24 -2.00 21.24 23.78
N ALA A 25 -1.04 20.33 23.81
CA ALA A 25 -1.33 18.94 23.86
C ALA A 25 -2.20 18.84 25.11
N PHE A 26 -3.52 18.93 24.90
CA PHE A 26 -4.42 18.23 25.79
C PHE A 26 -3.84 16.82 25.78
N ALA A 27 -3.10 16.47 26.79
CA ALA A 27 -2.83 15.10 27.12
C ALA A 27 -4.24 14.52 27.23
N LYS A 28 -4.66 13.82 26.16
CA LYS A 28 -5.89 13.08 26.16
C LYS A 28 -5.63 12.07 27.27
N GLU A 29 -6.21 12.33 28.46
CA GLU A 29 -6.08 11.44 29.59
C GLU A 29 -6.45 10.07 29.02
N GLU A 30 -5.49 9.13 29.00
CA GLU A 30 -5.75 7.84 28.41
C GLU A 30 -6.91 7.24 29.19
N ALA A 31 -8.03 7.05 28.50
CA ALA A 31 -9.24 6.56 29.14
C ALA A 31 -8.93 5.23 29.84
N LYS A 32 -9.19 5.18 31.15
CA LYS A 32 -8.96 3.98 31.97
C LYS A 32 -9.55 2.77 31.27
N THR A 33 -8.74 1.73 31.06
CA THR A 33 -9.18 0.47 30.46
C THR A 33 -9.67 -0.47 31.56
N TRP A 34 -10.84 -1.04 31.38
CA TRP A 34 -11.49 -1.97 32.28
C TRP A 34 -11.49 -3.38 31.69
N LYS A 35 -11.29 -4.40 32.49
CA LYS A 35 -11.28 -5.80 32.06
C LYS A 35 -12.53 -6.54 32.50
N PHE A 36 -13.18 -7.24 31.57
CA PHE A 36 -14.37 -8.05 31.77
C PHE A 36 -14.11 -9.45 31.18
N GLY A 37 -13.50 -10.33 31.97
CA GLY A 37 -12.91 -11.56 31.46
C GLY A 37 -11.75 -11.25 30.53
N GLU A 38 -11.82 -11.72 29.29
CA GLU A 38 -10.80 -11.43 28.24
C GLU A 38 -11.08 -10.10 27.51
N LEU A 39 -12.29 -9.55 27.63
CA LEU A 39 -12.65 -8.29 27.00
C LEU A 39 -12.06 -7.11 27.76
N SER A 40 -11.43 -6.20 27.04
CA SER A 40 -10.94 -4.93 27.58
C SER A 40 -11.74 -3.80 26.96
N LEU A 41 -12.34 -2.94 27.80
CA LEU A 41 -13.17 -1.82 27.37
C LEU A 41 -12.70 -0.50 27.96
N LYS A 42 -12.87 0.56 27.17
CA LYS A 42 -12.69 1.96 27.58
C LYS A 42 -13.75 2.85 26.92
N ALA A 43 -13.91 4.06 27.42
CA ALA A 43 -14.77 5.04 26.77
C ALA A 43 -14.30 5.30 25.33
N GLY A 44 -15.23 5.35 24.39
CA GLY A 44 -14.99 5.47 22.95
C GLY A 44 -14.99 4.15 22.19
N ASP A 45 -14.96 2.99 22.87
CA ASP A 45 -15.01 1.69 22.20
C ASP A 45 -16.41 1.45 21.61
N VAL A 46 -16.42 0.89 20.40
CA VAL A 46 -17.65 0.53 19.68
C VAL A 46 -17.91 -0.96 19.86
N LEU A 47 -19.09 -1.30 20.33
CA LEU A 47 -19.52 -2.66 20.64
C LEU A 47 -20.52 -3.13 19.60
N GLY A 48 -20.32 -4.32 19.06
CA GLY A 48 -21.29 -4.99 18.18
C GLY A 48 -22.37 -5.72 18.99
N LYS A 49 -23.45 -6.09 18.31
CA LYS A 49 -24.60 -6.80 18.92
C LYS A 49 -24.21 -8.14 19.56
N ASP A 50 -23.15 -8.77 19.12
CA ASP A 50 -22.70 -10.08 19.61
C ASP A 50 -21.58 -9.97 20.65
N THR A 51 -21.26 -8.74 21.11
CA THR A 51 -20.28 -8.53 22.16
C THR A 51 -20.78 -9.06 23.48
N GLU A 52 -20.06 -9.97 24.12
CA GLU A 52 -20.31 -10.51 25.42
C GLU A 52 -19.46 -9.80 26.48
N ILE A 53 -20.11 -9.27 27.53
CA ILE A 53 -19.42 -8.61 28.63
C ILE A 53 -19.58 -9.54 29.87
N LYS A 54 -18.45 -10.15 30.26
CA LYS A 54 -18.38 -11.04 31.40
C LYS A 54 -18.08 -10.25 32.69
N ASN A 55 -18.18 -10.92 33.84
CA ASN A 55 -17.80 -10.33 35.11
C ASN A 55 -16.34 -9.82 35.07
N ASP A 56 -16.08 -8.80 35.86
CA ASP A 56 -14.72 -8.36 36.14
C ASP A 56 -13.99 -9.35 37.09
N ALA A 57 -12.71 -9.08 37.39
CA ALA A 57 -11.92 -9.95 38.25
C ALA A 57 -12.44 -10.07 39.70
N GLU A 58 -13.26 -9.12 40.15
CA GLU A 58 -13.83 -9.06 41.51
C GLU A 58 -15.26 -9.60 41.57
N ASN A 59 -15.80 -10.10 40.43
CA ASN A 59 -17.16 -10.58 40.27
C ASN A 59 -18.21 -9.56 40.69
N ARG A 60 -17.94 -8.26 40.45
CA ARG A 60 -18.90 -7.20 40.76
C ARG A 60 -20.08 -7.23 39.80
N GLU A 61 -21.18 -6.68 40.23
CA GLU A 61 -22.36 -6.47 39.42
C GLU A 61 -22.02 -5.56 38.24
N ILE A 62 -22.45 -5.91 37.02
CA ILE A 62 -22.31 -5.07 35.85
C ILE A 62 -23.66 -4.46 35.49
N ARG A 63 -23.70 -3.13 35.50
CA ARG A 63 -24.88 -2.36 35.14
C ARG A 63 -24.67 -1.67 33.82
N ILE A 64 -25.48 -2.00 32.80
CA ILE A 64 -25.42 -1.35 31.51
C ILE A 64 -26.52 -0.28 31.47
N LEU A 65 -26.08 0.97 31.30
CA LEU A 65 -26.97 2.13 31.25
C LEU A 65 -27.02 2.62 29.80
N SER A 66 -28.23 2.71 29.25
CA SER A 66 -28.43 3.29 27.93
C SER A 66 -28.76 4.77 28.03
N GLU A 67 -28.04 5.61 27.28
CA GLU A 67 -28.39 7.03 27.16
C GLU A 67 -29.49 7.18 26.09
N LYS A 68 -30.59 7.83 26.42
CA LYS A 68 -31.55 8.30 25.43
C LYS A 68 -31.00 9.54 24.74
N THR A 69 -30.91 9.49 23.44
CA THR A 69 -30.79 10.69 22.63
C THR A 69 -32.14 11.00 22.01
N ASN A 70 -32.70 12.19 22.27
CA ASN A 70 -33.91 12.63 21.60
C ASN A 70 -33.58 13.14 20.19
N PRO A 71 -34.07 12.51 19.11
CA PRO A 71 -33.76 12.93 17.75
C PRO A 71 -34.49 14.18 17.28
N ASP A 72 -35.55 14.57 18.00
CA ASP A 72 -36.41 15.69 17.63
C ASP A 72 -35.96 17.02 18.29
N GLU A 73 -34.75 17.07 18.88
CA GLU A 73 -34.19 18.33 19.40
C GLU A 73 -33.92 19.32 18.31
N LYS A 74 -34.83 20.28 18.13
CA LYS A 74 -34.54 21.54 17.51
C LYS A 74 -33.52 22.27 18.38
N LYS A 75 -32.45 22.80 17.76
CA LYS A 75 -31.29 23.44 18.39
C LYS A 75 -31.56 24.55 19.40
N ASP A 76 -32.80 24.96 19.62
CA ASP A 76 -33.17 26.11 20.43
C ASP A 76 -33.73 25.77 21.81
N ASP A 77 -33.96 24.49 22.15
CA ASP A 77 -34.45 24.08 23.47
C ASP A 77 -33.29 23.79 24.44
N LYS A 78 -32.64 24.84 24.94
CA LYS A 78 -31.55 24.74 25.93
C LYS A 78 -31.96 24.09 27.27
N GLU A 79 -33.24 23.83 27.53
CA GLU A 79 -33.74 23.26 28.79
C GLU A 79 -33.99 21.75 28.73
N ARG A 80 -33.80 21.07 27.62
CA ARG A 80 -34.20 19.66 27.45
C ARG A 80 -33.12 18.66 27.21
N ILE A 81 -31.86 18.96 27.41
CA ILE A 81 -30.85 17.92 27.53
C ILE A 81 -30.89 17.38 28.96
N LYS A 82 -32.01 16.90 29.42
CA LYS A 82 -32.02 15.88 30.46
C LYS A 82 -31.72 14.58 29.73
N THR A 83 -30.46 14.17 29.75
CA THR A 83 -30.05 12.79 29.53
C THR A 83 -30.83 11.97 30.59
N GLU A 84 -32.01 11.52 30.26
CA GLU A 84 -32.74 10.58 31.11
C GLU A 84 -31.95 9.28 31.03
N LYS A 85 -31.19 9.02 32.08
CA LYS A 85 -30.57 7.72 32.29
C LYS A 85 -31.69 6.69 32.38
N GLU A 86 -31.89 5.96 31.31
CA GLU A 86 -32.89 4.90 31.35
C GLU A 86 -32.30 3.56 31.69
N ALA A 87 -32.99 2.97 32.61
CA ALA A 87 -33.00 1.56 32.96
C ALA A 87 -31.62 0.93 33.15
N VAL A 88 -31.29 0.74 34.38
CA VAL A 88 -30.44 -0.38 34.81
C VAL A 88 -31.02 -1.65 34.18
N ILE A 89 -30.36 -2.16 33.15
CA ILE A 89 -30.89 -3.31 32.41
C ILE A 89 -30.57 -4.60 33.13
N ALA A 90 -30.06 -4.62 34.26
CA ALA A 90 -29.90 -5.75 35.12
C ALA A 90 -28.46 -6.04 35.55
N ALA A 91 -28.38 -6.57 36.71
CA ALA A 91 -27.24 -7.28 37.23
C ALA A 91 -27.23 -8.70 36.68
N ALA A 92 -26.22 -9.05 35.91
CA ALA A 92 -26.03 -10.40 35.42
C ALA A 92 -24.57 -10.76 35.44
N ALA A 93 -24.28 -12.04 35.63
CA ALA A 93 -22.91 -12.56 35.57
C ALA A 93 -22.26 -12.43 34.16
N SER A 94 -23.06 -12.27 33.13
CA SER A 94 -22.62 -11.98 31.78
C SER A 94 -23.69 -11.25 30.98
N TRP A 95 -23.27 -10.45 29.99
CA TRP A 95 -24.16 -9.67 29.16
C TRP A 95 -23.83 -9.89 27.70
N ASN A 96 -24.90 -9.96 26.89
CA ASN A 96 -24.83 -9.95 25.46
C ASN A 96 -25.61 -8.75 24.92
N LEU A 97 -24.99 -7.92 24.06
CA LEU A 97 -25.65 -6.73 23.52
C LEU A 97 -26.87 -7.06 22.66
N LYS A 98 -26.95 -8.27 22.11
CA LYS A 98 -28.15 -8.76 21.43
C LYS A 98 -29.35 -8.78 22.38
N ASP A 99 -29.18 -9.25 23.63
CA ASP A 99 -30.24 -9.27 24.62
C ASP A 99 -30.67 -7.86 25.00
N LEU A 100 -29.74 -6.92 25.06
CA LEU A 100 -30.04 -5.51 25.27
C LEU A 100 -30.89 -4.96 24.13
N THR A 101 -30.53 -5.24 22.88
CA THR A 101 -31.28 -4.82 21.70
C THR A 101 -32.68 -5.41 21.69
N GLU A 102 -32.85 -6.69 22.04
CA GLU A 102 -34.14 -7.33 22.10
C GLU A 102 -35.02 -6.78 23.23
N LYS A 103 -34.43 -6.42 24.38
CA LYS A 103 -35.16 -5.76 25.48
C LYS A 103 -35.56 -4.34 25.07
N ALA A 104 -34.70 -3.59 24.41
CA ALA A 104 -35.00 -2.26 23.86
C ALA A 104 -36.20 -2.32 22.91
N LYS A 105 -36.27 -3.34 22.05
CA LYS A 105 -37.41 -3.56 21.12
C LYS A 105 -38.73 -3.81 21.79
N LYS A 106 -38.77 -4.22 23.07
CA LYS A 106 -39.99 -4.49 23.83
C LYS A 106 -40.51 -3.29 24.63
N ALA A 107 -39.76 -2.21 24.71
CA ALA A 107 -40.13 -1.02 25.47
C ALA A 107 -40.85 0.00 24.55
N PRO A 108 -42.17 0.24 24.74
CA PRO A 108 -42.97 0.96 23.74
C PRO A 108 -42.74 2.47 23.65
N ALA A 109 -41.99 3.04 24.58
CA ALA A 109 -41.69 4.48 24.59
C ALA A 109 -40.21 4.80 24.33
N ASP A 110 -39.42 3.79 23.97
CA ASP A 110 -37.97 3.94 23.90
C ASP A 110 -37.51 4.32 22.51
N TYR A 111 -36.73 5.39 22.44
CA TYR A 111 -36.11 5.83 21.21
C TYR A 111 -35.16 4.81 20.60
N LEU A 112 -34.53 3.99 21.43
CA LEU A 112 -33.69 2.87 20.99
C LEU A 112 -34.45 1.92 20.06
N LEU A 113 -35.75 1.71 20.31
CA LEU A 113 -36.64 0.90 19.48
C LEU A 113 -36.81 1.41 18.06
N LYS A 114 -37.03 2.70 17.90
CA LYS A 114 -37.26 3.29 16.57
C LYS A 114 -36.00 3.26 15.68
N LYS A 115 -34.84 3.26 16.30
CA LYS A 115 -33.55 3.16 15.57
C LYS A 115 -33.02 1.74 15.47
N ALA A 116 -33.47 0.80 16.28
CA ALA A 116 -32.96 -0.57 16.26
C ALA A 116 -33.19 -1.30 14.94
N ASP A 117 -34.20 -0.96 14.17
CA ASP A 117 -34.49 -1.56 12.87
C ASP A 117 -33.69 -0.94 11.69
N SER A 118 -33.32 0.33 11.83
CA SER A 118 -32.51 1.04 10.83
C SER A 118 -31.03 1.14 11.22
N TRP A 119 -30.70 0.69 12.40
CA TRP A 119 -29.41 0.87 13.01
C TRP A 119 -28.49 -0.34 12.80
N ASN A 120 -27.22 -0.07 12.64
CA ASN A 120 -26.18 -1.06 12.31
C ASN A 120 -25.87 -2.07 13.43
N GLY A 121 -26.58 -2.00 14.53
CA GLY A 121 -26.43 -2.93 15.66
C GLY A 121 -25.18 -2.68 16.50
N SER A 122 -24.64 -1.46 16.48
CA SER A 122 -23.47 -1.08 17.26
C SER A 122 -23.84 -0.11 18.39
N TRP A 123 -23.01 -0.10 19.44
CA TRP A 123 -23.14 0.78 20.59
C TRP A 123 -21.79 1.39 20.89
N ILE A 124 -21.73 2.65 21.28
CA ILE A 124 -20.50 3.26 21.75
C ILE A 124 -20.51 3.36 23.26
N VAL A 125 -19.42 2.98 23.91
CA VAL A 125 -19.22 3.15 25.34
C VAL A 125 -18.91 4.62 25.59
N THR A 126 -19.77 5.31 26.36
CA THR A 126 -19.57 6.72 26.67
C THR A 126 -18.85 6.91 28.01
N LYS A 127 -19.05 5.99 28.96
CA LYS A 127 -18.40 6.03 30.28
C LYS A 127 -18.37 4.63 30.91
N ILE A 128 -17.29 4.35 31.64
CA ILE A 128 -17.22 3.20 32.55
C ILE A 128 -16.78 3.74 33.92
N ALA A 129 -17.50 3.42 34.96
CA ALA A 129 -17.18 3.86 36.32
C ALA A 129 -17.66 2.84 37.38
N GLU A 130 -16.98 2.83 38.50
CA GLU A 130 -17.48 2.14 39.73
C GLU A 130 -18.62 2.95 40.33
N THR A 131 -19.58 2.24 40.94
CA THR A 131 -20.58 2.88 41.80
C THR A 131 -19.91 3.49 43.05
N GLU A 132 -20.55 4.40 43.70
CA GLU A 132 -20.03 5.01 44.94
C GLU A 132 -19.76 3.95 46.04
N THR A 133 -20.57 2.92 46.09
CA THR A 133 -20.43 1.78 47.01
C THR A 133 -19.40 0.75 46.56
N LYS A 134 -18.87 0.87 45.31
CA LYS A 134 -17.92 -0.05 44.67
C LYS A 134 -18.41 -1.50 44.54
N ASP A 135 -19.70 -1.71 44.65
CA ASP A 135 -20.36 -3.02 44.53
C ASP A 135 -20.70 -3.38 43.08
N ALA A 136 -20.71 -2.38 42.21
CA ALA A 136 -21.01 -2.56 40.80
C ALA A 136 -20.14 -1.70 39.89
N ILE A 137 -20.04 -2.09 38.62
CA ILE A 137 -19.46 -1.31 37.53
C ILE A 137 -20.58 -0.86 36.60
N GLU A 138 -20.70 0.43 36.37
CA GLU A 138 -21.60 1.03 35.42
C GLU A 138 -20.93 1.26 34.07
N ILE A 139 -21.49 0.66 33.02
CA ILE A 139 -21.07 0.87 31.63
C ILE A 139 -22.17 1.67 30.94
N GLN A 140 -21.91 2.94 30.66
CA GLN A 140 -22.83 3.79 29.93
C GLN A 140 -22.60 3.60 28.43
N ILE A 141 -23.68 3.34 27.69
CA ILE A 141 -23.65 3.13 26.25
C ILE A 141 -24.71 4.01 25.57
N ARG A 142 -24.50 4.34 24.32
CA ARG A 142 -25.51 4.95 23.45
C ARG A 142 -25.52 4.28 22.10
N THR A 143 -26.60 4.41 21.36
CA THR A 143 -26.67 3.94 19.97
C THR A 143 -25.59 4.62 19.14
N TYR A 144 -24.97 3.85 18.26
CA TYR A 144 -23.91 4.32 17.38
C TYR A 144 -24.25 3.96 15.94
N GLU A 145 -24.35 4.96 15.09
CA GLU A 145 -24.54 4.79 13.66
C GLU A 145 -23.16 4.64 13.01
N TYR A 146 -22.85 3.40 12.63
CA TYR A 146 -21.54 3.07 12.07
C TYR A 146 -21.40 3.62 10.66
N ALA A 147 -20.40 4.46 10.46
CA ALA A 147 -20.04 4.96 9.14
C ALA A 147 -19.21 3.91 8.38
N ALA A 148 -19.90 3.05 7.64
CA ALA A 148 -19.28 1.97 6.91
C ALA A 148 -18.45 2.47 5.72
N VAL A 149 -17.38 1.74 5.40
CA VAL A 149 -16.63 1.90 4.16
C VAL A 149 -17.47 1.37 3.00
N THR A 150 -17.59 2.15 1.95
CA THR A 150 -18.31 1.79 0.72
C THR A 150 -17.36 1.51 -0.43
N GLU A 151 -16.15 2.11 -0.42
CA GLU A 151 -15.18 2.00 -1.50
C GLU A 151 -13.78 2.35 -0.99
N ILE A 152 -12.74 1.82 -1.65
CA ILE A 152 -11.36 2.29 -1.55
C ILE A 152 -11.00 2.93 -2.89
N GLN A 153 -10.57 4.18 -2.86
CA GLN A 153 -10.19 4.96 -4.04
C GLN A 153 -8.70 5.30 -4.04
N GLY A 154 -8.19 5.82 -5.19
CA GLY A 154 -6.83 6.34 -5.32
C GLY A 154 -5.77 5.30 -5.70
N ILE A 155 -6.16 4.07 -6.06
CA ILE A 155 -5.23 3.08 -6.60
C ILE A 155 -5.13 3.25 -8.11
N PRO A 156 -3.93 3.50 -8.65
CA PRO A 156 -3.74 3.64 -10.09
C PRO A 156 -3.96 2.29 -10.80
N LYS A 157 -4.61 2.34 -11.96
CA LYS A 157 -4.79 1.15 -12.81
C LYS A 157 -3.49 0.72 -13.49
N GLU A 158 -2.57 1.67 -13.71
CA GLU A 158 -1.29 1.45 -14.36
C GLU A 158 -0.19 2.12 -13.56
N ILE A 159 0.95 1.42 -13.43
CA ILE A 159 2.15 1.91 -12.75
C ILE A 159 3.39 1.71 -13.62
N PRO A 160 4.37 2.60 -13.54
CA PRO A 160 5.61 2.45 -14.30
C PRO A 160 6.58 1.42 -13.71
N GLY A 161 6.41 1.07 -12.44
CA GLY A 161 7.30 0.20 -11.67
C GLY A 161 6.91 0.17 -10.20
N THR A 162 7.87 -0.02 -9.29
CA THR A 162 7.64 0.00 -7.84
C THR A 162 6.89 1.25 -7.40
N THR A 163 5.80 1.09 -6.68
CA THR A 163 4.87 2.19 -6.33
C THR A 163 4.28 1.99 -4.95
N ALA A 164 4.08 3.10 -4.20
CA ALA A 164 3.35 3.07 -2.95
C ALA A 164 1.82 3.01 -3.20
N LEU A 165 1.13 2.12 -2.51
CA LEU A 165 -0.32 1.99 -2.54
C LEU A 165 -0.94 3.00 -1.55
N THR A 166 -1.46 4.11 -2.07
CA THR A 166 -1.99 5.23 -1.27
C THR A 166 -3.52 5.27 -1.27
N GLY A 167 -4.17 4.12 -1.19
CA GLY A 167 -5.62 4.00 -1.16
C GLY A 167 -6.28 4.79 -0.02
N LYS A 168 -7.46 5.32 -0.27
CA LYS A 168 -8.28 6.05 0.69
C LYS A 168 -9.64 5.41 0.84
N ALA A 169 -10.07 5.19 2.07
CA ALA A 169 -11.42 4.74 2.37
C ALA A 169 -12.46 5.83 2.09
N VAL A 170 -13.59 5.44 1.55
CA VAL A 170 -14.75 6.30 1.30
C VAL A 170 -15.94 5.71 2.07
N PRO A 171 -16.73 6.55 2.76
CA PRO A 171 -16.64 8.00 2.90
C PRO A 171 -15.47 8.43 3.82
N GLU A 172 -15.07 9.69 3.73
CA GLU A 172 -13.94 10.22 4.53
C GLU A 172 -14.19 10.13 6.06
N ASN A 173 -15.44 10.17 6.48
CA ASN A 173 -15.85 9.98 7.86
C ASN A 173 -16.07 8.52 8.25
N ALA A 174 -15.66 7.53 7.44
CA ALA A 174 -15.75 6.12 7.80
C ALA A 174 -15.03 5.86 9.14
N ASP A 175 -15.61 4.98 9.95
CA ASP A 175 -15.08 4.66 11.29
C ASP A 175 -13.75 3.94 11.24
N GLN A 176 -13.59 3.06 10.27
CA GLN A 176 -12.36 2.34 9.99
C GLN A 176 -11.81 2.74 8.63
N LYS A 177 -10.50 3.04 8.57
CA LYS A 177 -9.86 3.53 7.35
C LYS A 177 -8.54 2.86 7.06
N GLN A 178 -8.01 2.07 8.01
CA GLN A 178 -6.71 1.44 7.84
C GLN A 178 -6.81 0.31 6.84
N ILE A 179 -6.10 0.48 5.71
CA ILE A 179 -6.07 -0.50 4.63
C ILE A 179 -4.88 -1.43 4.86
N THR A 180 -5.14 -2.73 4.79
CA THR A 180 -4.12 -3.77 4.66
C THR A 180 -4.17 -4.34 3.26
N TRP A 181 -3.00 -4.67 2.71
CA TRP A 181 -2.85 -5.13 1.34
C TRP A 181 -2.35 -6.56 1.29
N GLU A 182 -2.87 -7.33 0.37
CA GLU A 182 -2.44 -8.67 0.04
C GLU A 182 -2.30 -8.81 -1.48
N ILE A 183 -1.25 -9.50 -1.95
CA ILE A 183 -1.13 -9.88 -3.36
C ILE A 183 -1.84 -11.22 -3.52
N THR A 184 -2.94 -11.22 -4.27
CA THR A 184 -3.70 -12.45 -4.59
C THR A 184 -3.17 -13.14 -5.83
N ASP A 185 -2.54 -12.37 -6.75
CA ASP A 185 -1.90 -12.89 -7.94
C ASP A 185 -0.78 -11.93 -8.37
N ALA A 186 0.45 -12.38 -8.30
CA ALA A 186 1.61 -11.59 -8.73
C ALA A 186 1.85 -11.66 -10.25
N GLY A 187 1.20 -12.58 -10.97
CA GLY A 187 1.48 -12.83 -12.37
C GLY A 187 2.96 -13.10 -12.61
N MET A 188 3.52 -12.48 -13.66
CA MET A 188 4.96 -12.57 -13.99
C MET A 188 5.76 -11.38 -13.46
N THR A 189 5.16 -10.51 -12.66
CA THR A 189 5.77 -9.23 -12.26
C THR A 189 6.83 -9.36 -11.18
N GLY A 190 6.92 -10.50 -10.49
CA GLY A 190 7.77 -10.67 -9.31
C GLY A 190 7.33 -9.76 -8.15
N ALA A 191 6.04 -9.42 -8.09
CA ALA A 191 5.50 -8.49 -7.12
C ALA A 191 5.63 -8.98 -5.68
N VAL A 192 6.08 -8.10 -4.79
CA VAL A 192 6.13 -8.28 -3.33
C VAL A 192 5.67 -7.00 -2.64
N LEU A 193 5.04 -7.15 -1.47
CA LEU A 193 4.69 -6.02 -0.61
C LEU A 193 5.76 -5.80 0.45
N ASP A 194 6.15 -4.53 0.61
CA ASP A 194 6.96 -4.04 1.71
C ASP A 194 6.19 -2.89 2.38
N GLY A 195 5.42 -3.25 3.40
CA GLY A 195 4.39 -2.37 3.96
C GLY A 195 3.33 -2.01 2.91
N THR A 196 3.25 -0.74 2.55
CA THR A 196 2.37 -0.25 1.48
C THR A 196 3.06 -0.14 0.12
N ASN A 197 4.37 -0.44 0.02
CA ASN A 197 5.09 -0.38 -1.24
C ASN A 197 4.93 -1.68 -2.01
N LEU A 198 4.33 -1.60 -3.18
CA LEU A 198 4.27 -2.67 -4.16
C LEU A 198 5.57 -2.64 -4.96
N LYS A 199 6.50 -3.55 -4.65
CA LYS A 199 7.76 -3.74 -5.38
C LYS A 199 7.54 -4.72 -6.52
N VAL A 200 8.05 -4.37 -7.71
CA VAL A 200 7.94 -5.21 -8.93
C VAL A 200 9.28 -5.25 -9.65
N THR A 201 9.57 -6.35 -10.33
CA THR A 201 10.80 -6.54 -11.11
C THR A 201 10.54 -6.65 -12.61
N ASN A 202 9.32 -7.01 -13.00
CA ASN A 202 8.94 -7.18 -14.40
C ASN A 202 7.62 -6.47 -14.69
N ALA A 203 7.36 -6.21 -15.95
CA ALA A 203 6.07 -5.77 -16.44
C ALA A 203 5.04 -6.90 -16.40
N GLY A 204 3.76 -6.55 -16.33
CA GLY A 204 2.66 -7.51 -16.29
C GLY A 204 1.49 -7.03 -15.45
N THR A 205 0.69 -7.95 -14.95
CA THR A 205 -0.50 -7.66 -14.16
C THR A 205 -0.36 -8.22 -12.76
N VAL A 206 -0.73 -7.41 -11.76
CA VAL A 206 -0.81 -7.77 -10.35
C VAL A 206 -2.25 -7.66 -9.89
N LYS A 207 -2.76 -8.65 -9.15
CA LYS A 207 -4.05 -8.55 -8.44
C LYS A 207 -3.80 -8.37 -6.96
N LEU A 208 -4.50 -7.42 -6.38
CA LEU A 208 -4.40 -7.02 -4.98
C LEU A 208 -5.76 -7.16 -4.30
N LEU A 209 -5.76 -7.60 -3.07
CA LEU A 209 -6.90 -7.52 -2.16
C LEU A 209 -6.60 -6.46 -1.10
N ALA A 210 -7.45 -5.45 -1.03
CA ALA A 210 -7.45 -4.48 0.04
C ALA A 210 -8.47 -4.88 1.10
N THR A 211 -8.08 -4.88 2.36
CA THR A 211 -8.96 -5.18 3.50
C THR A 211 -8.92 -4.05 4.50
N ILE A 212 -10.09 -3.60 4.93
CA ILE A 212 -10.26 -2.72 6.08
C ILE A 212 -10.99 -3.52 7.15
N LYS A 213 -10.27 -3.82 8.23
CA LYS A 213 -10.84 -4.56 9.35
C LYS A 213 -12.01 -3.79 9.93
N ASP A 214 -13.10 -4.51 10.20
CA ASP A 214 -14.36 -3.93 10.67
C ASP A 214 -14.93 -2.83 9.75
N GLY A 215 -14.49 -2.74 8.50
CA GLY A 215 -14.83 -1.63 7.60
C GLY A 215 -16.31 -1.53 7.22
N LYS A 216 -17.09 -2.62 7.28
CA LYS A 216 -18.54 -2.59 7.03
C LYS A 216 -19.34 -2.34 8.29
N LYS A 217 -18.91 -2.95 9.38
CA LYS A 217 -19.44 -2.81 10.74
C LYS A 217 -18.54 -3.60 11.69
N THR A 218 -18.68 -3.41 12.98
CA THR A 218 -17.95 -4.20 13.97
C THR A 218 -18.07 -5.71 13.70
N GLY A 219 -16.94 -6.39 13.58
CA GLY A 219 -16.87 -7.83 13.27
C GLY A 219 -17.06 -8.17 11.80
N VAL A 220 -17.18 -7.19 10.89
CA VAL A 220 -17.34 -7.43 9.45
C VAL A 220 -16.43 -6.53 8.65
N ASP A 221 -15.43 -7.15 8.04
CA ASP A 221 -14.43 -6.46 7.21
C ASP A 221 -15.01 -5.95 5.89
N PHE A 222 -14.44 -4.86 5.41
CA PHE A 222 -14.62 -4.42 4.02
C PHE A 222 -13.44 -4.91 3.19
N THR A 223 -13.72 -5.52 2.05
CA THR A 223 -12.71 -5.98 1.09
C THR A 223 -12.99 -5.45 -0.31
N GLN A 224 -11.93 -5.15 -1.07
CA GLN A 224 -12.02 -4.72 -2.45
C GLN A 224 -10.81 -5.23 -3.24
N GLU A 225 -11.07 -5.80 -4.41
CA GLU A 225 -10.02 -6.26 -5.31
C GLU A 225 -9.59 -5.15 -6.28
N PHE A 226 -8.29 -5.14 -6.61
CA PHE A 226 -7.70 -4.25 -7.60
C PHE A 226 -6.84 -5.03 -8.57
N THR A 227 -6.91 -4.63 -9.82
CA THR A 227 -5.99 -5.09 -10.87
C THR A 227 -5.10 -3.93 -11.26
N VAL A 228 -3.79 -4.10 -11.14
CA VAL A 228 -2.78 -3.08 -11.45
C VAL A 228 -1.89 -3.61 -12.56
N ILE A 229 -1.72 -2.82 -13.62
CA ILE A 229 -0.87 -3.12 -14.76
C ILE A 229 0.49 -2.44 -14.55
N VAL A 230 1.56 -3.20 -14.52
CA VAL A 230 2.94 -2.71 -14.57
C VAL A 230 3.31 -2.55 -16.03
N LYS A 231 3.50 -1.30 -16.48
CA LYS A 231 3.85 -0.99 -17.87
C LYS A 231 5.22 -1.53 -18.22
N ALA A 232 5.35 -2.14 -19.42
CA ALA A 232 6.63 -2.57 -19.95
C ALA A 232 7.46 -1.37 -20.44
N ALA A 233 8.79 -1.49 -20.36
CA ALA A 233 9.70 -0.61 -21.05
C ALA A 233 9.60 -0.83 -22.58
N ASP A 234 10.01 0.17 -23.34
CA ASP A 234 10.10 0.11 -24.80
C ASP A 234 11.46 -0.48 -25.24
N TYR A 235 11.42 -1.63 -25.87
CA TYR A 235 12.58 -2.37 -26.38
C TYR A 235 12.89 -2.10 -27.87
N THR A 236 12.22 -1.14 -28.52
CA THR A 236 12.39 -0.87 -29.94
C THR A 236 13.87 -0.64 -30.29
N LYS A 237 14.59 0.19 -29.52
CA LYS A 237 16.02 0.45 -29.73
C LYS A 237 16.90 -0.79 -29.53
N VAL A 238 16.53 -1.68 -28.60
CA VAL A 238 17.26 -2.95 -28.38
C VAL A 238 17.08 -3.85 -29.60
N THR A 239 15.85 -3.96 -30.10
CA THR A 239 15.53 -4.75 -31.31
C THR A 239 16.28 -4.21 -32.53
N GLU A 240 16.33 -2.89 -32.72
CA GLU A 240 17.09 -2.24 -33.78
C GLU A 240 18.60 -2.51 -33.64
N ALA A 241 19.14 -2.42 -32.41
CA ALA A 241 20.56 -2.70 -32.18
C ALA A 241 20.93 -4.19 -32.42
N LEU A 242 20.06 -5.11 -32.03
CA LEU A 242 20.22 -6.54 -32.29
C LEU A 242 20.20 -6.87 -33.77
N ALA A 243 19.40 -6.15 -34.57
CA ALA A 243 19.34 -6.32 -36.01
C ALA A 243 20.64 -5.85 -36.74
N LEU A 244 21.48 -5.07 -36.08
CA LEU A 244 22.80 -4.65 -36.63
C LEU A 244 23.86 -5.72 -36.44
N ILE A 245 23.65 -6.76 -35.68
CA ILE A 245 24.60 -7.86 -35.45
C ILE A 245 24.77 -8.62 -36.78
N PRO A 246 25.99 -8.78 -37.33
CA PRO A 246 26.20 -9.55 -38.52
C PRO A 246 25.80 -11.04 -38.35
N GLU A 247 25.23 -11.62 -39.40
CA GLU A 247 24.82 -13.05 -39.38
C GLU A 247 26.02 -13.98 -39.22
N ASP A 248 27.15 -13.65 -39.92
CA ASP A 248 28.39 -14.43 -39.86
C ASP A 248 29.41 -13.76 -38.92
N MET A 249 29.38 -14.14 -37.66
CA MET A 249 30.31 -13.68 -36.62
C MET A 249 31.70 -14.34 -36.74
N GLY A 250 31.84 -15.43 -37.50
CA GLY A 250 33.11 -16.14 -37.71
C GLY A 250 34.15 -15.34 -38.49
N ARG A 251 33.73 -14.24 -39.12
CA ARG A 251 34.63 -13.30 -39.86
C ARG A 251 35.35 -12.31 -38.95
N TYR A 252 35.04 -12.27 -37.67
CA TYR A 252 35.57 -11.31 -36.70
C TYR A 252 36.48 -12.00 -35.67
N THR A 253 37.35 -11.21 -35.04
CA THR A 253 38.19 -11.75 -33.96
C THR A 253 37.35 -12.25 -32.81
N GLU A 254 37.82 -13.35 -32.17
CA GLU A 254 37.10 -13.97 -31.04
C GLU A 254 36.77 -12.98 -29.92
N GLU A 255 37.73 -12.08 -29.61
CA GLU A 255 37.56 -11.04 -28.59
C GLU A 255 36.39 -10.08 -28.94
N SER A 256 36.35 -9.56 -30.19
CA SER A 256 35.30 -8.63 -30.60
C SER A 256 33.93 -9.31 -30.74
N ALA A 257 33.90 -10.56 -31.21
CA ALA A 257 32.68 -11.36 -31.30
C ALA A 257 32.13 -11.68 -29.88
N ALA A 258 33.00 -12.05 -28.93
CA ALA A 258 32.62 -12.29 -27.54
C ALA A 258 32.06 -11.03 -26.86
N ALA A 259 32.58 -9.83 -27.20
CA ALA A 259 32.00 -8.58 -26.67
C ALA A 259 30.53 -8.36 -27.10
N VAL A 260 30.22 -8.67 -28.38
CA VAL A 260 28.83 -8.61 -28.90
C VAL A 260 27.94 -9.64 -28.19
N GLN A 261 28.42 -10.87 -28.03
CA GLN A 261 27.65 -11.89 -27.33
C GLN A 261 27.38 -11.51 -25.88
N LYS A 262 28.37 -10.98 -25.17
CA LYS A 262 28.22 -10.49 -23.79
C LYS A 262 27.19 -9.36 -23.69
N ALA A 263 27.18 -8.41 -24.62
CA ALA A 263 26.21 -7.33 -24.65
C ALA A 263 24.78 -7.86 -24.90
N LYS A 264 24.64 -8.85 -25.79
CA LYS A 264 23.38 -9.53 -26.07
C LYS A 264 22.86 -10.29 -24.86
N ASP A 265 23.72 -11.07 -24.19
CA ASP A 265 23.34 -11.90 -23.03
C ASP A 265 23.00 -11.04 -21.78
N ALA A 266 23.44 -9.80 -21.73
CA ALA A 266 23.12 -8.86 -20.66
C ALA A 266 21.68 -8.31 -20.75
N VAL A 267 20.99 -8.47 -21.87
CA VAL A 267 19.64 -7.96 -22.07
C VAL A 267 18.67 -8.74 -21.19
N LYS A 268 18.05 -8.03 -20.25
CA LYS A 268 16.91 -8.55 -19.47
C LYS A 268 15.63 -8.16 -20.18
N GLU A 269 14.76 -9.13 -20.37
CA GLU A 269 13.47 -8.90 -21.01
C GLU A 269 12.42 -8.46 -20.00
N ASN A 270 11.36 -7.84 -20.52
CA ASN A 270 10.13 -7.54 -19.76
C ASN A 270 10.34 -6.65 -18.53
N LEU A 271 11.32 -5.75 -18.55
CA LEU A 271 11.49 -4.77 -17.45
C LEU A 271 10.33 -3.77 -17.41
N PRO A 272 10.00 -3.23 -16.21
CA PRO A 272 9.03 -2.16 -16.08
C PRO A 272 9.47 -0.88 -16.81
N SER A 273 8.51 -0.04 -17.21
CA SER A 273 8.81 1.23 -17.90
C SER A 273 9.65 2.21 -17.07
N ALA A 274 9.64 2.07 -15.73
CA ALA A 274 10.56 2.81 -14.85
C ALA A 274 12.04 2.49 -15.13
N GLU A 275 12.34 1.32 -15.73
CA GLU A 275 13.69 0.87 -16.09
C GLU A 275 14.05 1.22 -17.55
N GLN A 276 13.37 2.18 -18.17
CA GLN A 276 13.60 2.53 -19.56
C GLN A 276 15.05 2.94 -19.85
N GLU A 277 15.73 3.60 -18.92
CA GLU A 277 17.15 3.97 -19.08
C GLU A 277 18.06 2.73 -19.10
N THR A 278 17.76 1.73 -18.26
CA THR A 278 18.47 0.44 -18.27
C THR A 278 18.31 -0.24 -19.62
N VAL A 279 17.08 -0.26 -20.18
CA VAL A 279 16.80 -0.83 -21.51
C VAL A 279 17.51 -0.06 -22.62
N ASN A 280 17.52 1.27 -22.57
CA ASN A 280 18.30 2.09 -23.51
C ASN A 280 19.81 1.80 -23.41
N GLY A 281 20.32 1.51 -22.20
CA GLY A 281 21.69 1.11 -21.95
C GLY A 281 22.06 -0.20 -22.65
N TYR A 282 21.15 -1.18 -22.71
CA TYR A 282 21.38 -2.42 -23.48
C TYR A 282 21.55 -2.15 -24.97
N ALA A 283 20.70 -1.31 -25.56
CA ALA A 283 20.80 -0.92 -26.96
C ALA A 283 22.16 -0.25 -27.26
N ALA A 284 22.56 0.68 -26.41
CA ALA A 284 23.85 1.39 -26.57
C ALA A 284 25.04 0.43 -26.41
N ALA A 285 24.99 -0.53 -25.50
CA ALA A 285 26.07 -1.52 -25.30
C ALA A 285 26.20 -2.44 -26.52
N ILE A 286 25.09 -2.93 -27.07
CA ILE A 286 25.06 -3.76 -28.27
C ILE A 286 25.63 -2.96 -29.44
N GLN A 287 25.18 -1.72 -29.67
CA GLN A 287 25.65 -0.87 -30.77
C GLN A 287 27.14 -0.56 -30.65
N THR A 288 27.63 -0.30 -29.44
CA THR A 288 29.05 -0.10 -29.18
C THR A 288 29.87 -1.35 -29.54
N ALA A 289 29.42 -2.53 -29.09
CA ALA A 289 30.07 -3.79 -29.35
C ALA A 289 30.12 -4.09 -30.89
N VAL A 290 29.00 -3.86 -31.59
CA VAL A 290 28.92 -4.03 -33.05
C VAL A 290 29.88 -3.07 -33.78
N ASN A 291 29.92 -1.81 -33.36
CA ASN A 291 30.80 -0.78 -33.98
C ASN A 291 32.29 -1.06 -33.72
N THR A 292 32.66 -1.86 -32.74
CA THR A 292 34.03 -2.25 -32.41
C THR A 292 34.42 -3.62 -32.95
N LEU A 293 33.58 -4.24 -33.77
CA LEU A 293 33.90 -5.50 -34.42
C LEU A 293 35.15 -5.37 -35.27
N THR A 294 36.10 -6.28 -35.08
CA THR A 294 37.39 -6.32 -35.81
C THR A 294 37.44 -7.56 -36.69
N LEU A 295 37.60 -7.36 -38.00
CA LEU A 295 37.72 -8.48 -38.96
C LEU A 295 38.97 -9.30 -38.66
N LEU A 296 38.89 -10.60 -38.88
CA LEU A 296 40.06 -11.47 -38.96
C LEU A 296 40.96 -11.01 -40.10
N GLY A 297 42.25 -11.01 -39.86
CA GLY A 297 43.22 -10.78 -40.95
C GLY A 297 43.08 -11.85 -42.03
N ALA A 298 43.38 -11.51 -43.28
CA ALA A 298 43.40 -12.50 -44.32
C ALA A 298 44.44 -13.58 -44.00
N ASP A 299 44.05 -14.84 -44.15
CA ASP A 299 44.98 -15.97 -44.04
C ASP A 299 45.71 -16.15 -45.37
N TYR A 300 46.99 -15.82 -45.37
CA TYR A 300 47.88 -15.94 -46.54
C TYR A 300 48.67 -17.25 -46.52
N THR A 301 48.38 -18.19 -45.58
CA THR A 301 49.17 -19.41 -45.41
C THR A 301 49.29 -20.23 -46.73
N GLU A 302 48.18 -20.37 -47.45
CA GLU A 302 48.21 -21.06 -48.74
C GLU A 302 48.96 -20.27 -49.82
N VAL A 303 48.81 -18.97 -49.86
CA VAL A 303 49.50 -18.11 -50.77
C VAL A 303 50.99 -18.15 -50.50
N ASP A 304 51.39 -18.03 -49.23
CA ASP A 304 52.82 -18.12 -48.85
C ASP A 304 53.43 -19.50 -49.18
N ALA A 305 52.64 -20.59 -48.98
CA ALA A 305 53.04 -21.92 -49.33
C ALA A 305 53.23 -22.13 -50.84
N VAL A 306 52.46 -21.44 -51.67
CA VAL A 306 52.64 -21.43 -53.13
C VAL A 306 53.82 -20.56 -53.52
N LEU A 307 53.97 -19.34 -52.98
CA LEU A 307 55.07 -18.46 -53.18
C LEU A 307 56.43 -19.07 -52.82
N ALA A 308 56.45 -19.85 -51.70
CA ALA A 308 57.64 -20.59 -51.27
C ALA A 308 58.12 -21.65 -52.29
N LYS A 309 57.24 -22.04 -53.22
CA LYS A 309 57.62 -22.97 -54.31
C LYS A 309 58.17 -22.29 -55.52
N VAL A 310 58.06 -20.96 -55.58
CA VAL A 310 58.71 -20.17 -56.74
C VAL A 310 60.21 -20.23 -56.56
N PRO A 311 60.93 -20.69 -57.56
CA PRO A 311 62.39 -20.74 -57.51
C PRO A 311 63.01 -19.33 -57.26
N GLY A 312 63.97 -19.26 -56.32
CA GLY A 312 64.64 -17.99 -55.97
C GLY A 312 65.51 -17.41 -57.12
N ASP A 313 65.94 -18.26 -58.08
CA ASP A 313 66.62 -17.88 -59.28
C ASP A 313 65.73 -18.17 -60.48
N LEU A 314 65.17 -17.14 -61.08
CA LEU A 314 64.32 -17.24 -62.27
C LEU A 314 65.12 -17.05 -63.60
N SER A 315 66.38 -16.84 -63.50
CA SER A 315 67.26 -16.59 -64.72
C SER A 315 67.39 -17.82 -65.61
N ILE A 316 67.10 -19.00 -65.11
CA ILE A 316 67.16 -20.25 -65.88
C ILE A 316 65.83 -20.56 -66.61
N TYR A 317 64.82 -19.73 -66.47
CA TYR A 317 63.53 -19.88 -67.12
C TYR A 317 63.37 -18.87 -68.25
N THR A 318 62.53 -19.19 -69.21
CA THR A 318 62.24 -18.26 -70.29
C THR A 318 61.41 -17.09 -69.78
N GLU A 319 61.52 -15.90 -70.39
CA GLU A 319 60.74 -14.70 -70.02
C GLU A 319 59.27 -14.98 -70.06
N GLU A 320 58.78 -15.75 -71.03
CA GLU A 320 57.38 -16.17 -71.13
C GLU A 320 56.91 -17.09 -70.01
N SER A 321 57.78 -17.90 -69.38
CA SER A 321 57.46 -18.80 -68.28
C SER A 321 57.50 -18.12 -66.89
N VAL A 322 58.12 -16.95 -66.79
CA VAL A 322 58.21 -16.13 -65.57
C VAL A 322 57.04 -15.14 -65.46
N GLU A 323 56.46 -14.72 -66.62
CA GLU A 323 55.27 -13.83 -66.64
C GLU A 323 53.97 -14.57 -66.54
N ALA A 324 53.90 -15.89 -66.64
CA ALA A 324 52.68 -16.72 -66.47
C ALA A 324 52.40 -17.07 -65.00
#